data_9e7e7b92a5ad4b31c89db46baabeab50
#
_entry.id   9e7e7b92a5ad4b31c89db46baabeab50
#
_cell.length_a   1.000
_cell.length_b   1.000
_cell.length_c   1.000
_cell.angle_alpha   90.00
_cell.angle_beta   90.00
_cell.angle_gamma   90.00
#
_symmetry.space_group_name_H-M   'P 1'
#
loop_
_entity.id
_entity.type
_entity.pdbx_description
1 polymer ?
#
loop_
_entity_poly.entity_id
_entity_poly.type
_entity_poly.pdbx_seq_one_letter_code
_entity_poly.pdbx_strand_id
1 'polypeptide(L)'
;MAFERQRDNLVLRTGESLDLPFHVNLLFSTNLDPAALADDAFLRRMPYKVYMPPPTLSQFKEILRRACEECQVEYSGEALDPAVQSIRDASNGQLRGSLARDIVSIVVDNAKHDGHAPTLTPQA
;
A
#
# COMPACT_ATOMS: atom_id res chain seq x y z
N MET A 1 -3.07 -2.77 -28.56
CA MET A 1 -2.07 -2.63 -27.48
C MET A 1 -1.33 -3.94 -27.30
N ALA A 2 -0.03 -3.91 -26.91
CA ALA A 2 0.81 -5.11 -26.78
C ALA A 2 0.24 -6.17 -25.82
N PHE A 3 -0.36 -5.74 -24.71
CA PHE A 3 -0.95 -6.65 -23.72
C PHE A 3 -2.22 -7.35 -24.19
N GLU A 4 -2.97 -6.81 -25.16
CA GLU A 4 -4.13 -7.50 -25.75
C GLU A 4 -3.73 -8.57 -26.75
N ARG A 5 -2.66 -8.33 -27.47
CA ARG A 5 -2.14 -9.25 -28.49
C ARG A 5 -1.20 -10.31 -27.93
N GLN A 6 -0.83 -10.17 -26.65
CA GLN A 6 0.19 -10.99 -25.98
C GLN A 6 1.53 -11.03 -26.75
N ARG A 7 1.79 -10.00 -27.55
CA ARG A 7 3.00 -9.81 -28.35
C ARG A 7 3.38 -8.36 -28.38
N ASP A 8 4.65 -8.09 -28.36
CA ASP A 8 5.23 -6.77 -28.55
C ASP A 8 6.29 -6.81 -29.64
N ASN A 9 6.44 -5.71 -30.37
CA ASN A 9 7.40 -5.56 -31.44
C ASN A 9 8.55 -4.68 -31.00
N LEU A 10 9.72 -5.26 -30.87
CA LEU A 10 10.95 -4.51 -30.62
C LEU A 10 11.66 -4.24 -31.96
N VAL A 11 11.85 -2.98 -32.31
CA VAL A 11 12.65 -2.58 -33.47
C VAL A 11 14.09 -2.42 -33.04
N LEU A 12 14.96 -3.26 -33.60
CA LEU A 12 16.40 -3.21 -33.35
C LEU A 12 17.03 -2.02 -34.09
N ARG A 13 18.24 -1.61 -33.67
CA ARG A 13 19.01 -0.54 -34.37
C ARG A 13 19.37 -0.89 -35.81
N THR A 14 19.29 -2.17 -36.16
CA THR A 14 19.48 -2.68 -37.53
C THR A 14 18.25 -2.46 -38.43
N GLY A 15 17.11 -2.02 -37.87
CA GLY A 15 15.85 -1.90 -38.58
C GLY A 15 15.02 -3.19 -38.61
N GLU A 16 15.54 -4.29 -38.07
CA GLU A 16 14.81 -5.54 -37.94
C GLU A 16 13.78 -5.47 -36.81
N SER A 17 12.62 -6.06 -37.03
CA SER A 17 11.55 -6.16 -36.06
C SER A 17 11.55 -7.54 -35.41
N LEU A 18 11.69 -7.58 -34.10
CA LEU A 18 11.62 -8.80 -33.30
C LEU A 18 10.28 -8.89 -32.61
N ASP A 19 9.54 -9.96 -32.88
CA ASP A 19 8.26 -10.29 -32.25
C ASP A 19 8.52 -11.01 -30.92
N LEU A 20 8.17 -10.38 -29.81
CA LEU A 20 8.38 -10.93 -28.48
C LEU A 20 7.04 -11.35 -27.85
N PRO A 21 6.97 -12.54 -27.21
CA PRO A 21 5.80 -12.89 -26.43
C PRO A 21 5.66 -11.93 -25.24
N PHE A 22 4.47 -11.31 -25.09
CA PHE A 22 4.18 -10.35 -24.04
C PHE A 22 3.15 -10.95 -23.07
N HIS A 23 3.65 -11.69 -22.08
CA HIS A 23 2.85 -12.29 -21.02
C HIS A 23 3.05 -11.50 -19.73
N VAL A 24 2.21 -10.49 -19.51
CA VAL A 24 2.30 -9.60 -18.34
C VAL A 24 0.95 -9.48 -17.66
N ASN A 25 0.94 -9.60 -16.35
CA ASN A 25 -0.19 -9.22 -15.53
C ASN A 25 -0.01 -7.74 -15.13
N LEU A 26 -0.94 -6.90 -15.57
CA LEU A 26 -0.93 -5.47 -15.24
C LEU A 26 -1.87 -5.20 -14.08
N LEU A 27 -1.33 -4.59 -13.04
CA LEU A 27 -2.08 -4.12 -11.88
C LEU A 27 -1.96 -2.59 -11.82
N PHE A 28 -3.11 -1.91 -11.87
CA PHE A 28 -3.20 -0.46 -11.69
C PHE A 28 -3.75 -0.15 -10.32
N SER A 29 -3.12 0.78 -9.63
CA SER A 29 -3.57 1.28 -8.33
C SER A 29 -3.78 2.78 -8.44
N THR A 30 -4.92 3.25 -7.92
CA THR A 30 -5.28 4.68 -7.96
C THR A 30 -6.16 5.03 -6.77
N ASN A 31 -6.09 6.28 -6.33
CA ASN A 31 -7.02 6.89 -5.37
C ASN A 31 -8.11 7.72 -6.04
N LEU A 32 -8.13 7.78 -7.38
CA LEU A 32 -9.13 8.50 -8.16
C LEU A 32 -10.23 7.55 -8.62
N ASP A 33 -11.41 8.11 -8.94
CA ASP A 33 -12.47 7.35 -9.59
C ASP A 33 -11.95 6.81 -10.93
N PRO A 34 -12.06 5.51 -11.20
CA PRO A 34 -11.66 4.92 -12.48
C PRO A 34 -12.28 5.61 -13.70
N ALA A 35 -13.52 6.10 -13.58
CA ALA A 35 -14.19 6.83 -14.65
C ALA A 35 -13.53 8.18 -14.96
N ALA A 36 -12.81 8.78 -14.01
CA ALA A 36 -12.07 10.02 -14.20
C ALA A 36 -10.67 9.81 -14.80
N LEU A 37 -10.16 8.57 -14.79
CA LEU A 37 -8.79 8.23 -15.19
C LEU A 37 -8.67 7.78 -16.63
N ALA A 38 -9.69 7.14 -17.15
CA ALA A 38 -9.62 6.48 -18.45
C ALA A 38 -10.98 6.49 -19.15
N ASP A 39 -10.93 6.39 -20.48
CA ASP A 39 -12.14 6.25 -21.28
C ASP A 39 -12.79 4.87 -21.07
N ASP A 40 -14.05 4.76 -21.46
CA ASP A 40 -14.82 3.53 -21.37
C ASP A 40 -14.16 2.35 -22.10
N ALA A 41 -13.46 2.63 -23.19
CA ALA A 41 -12.81 1.59 -23.99
C ALA A 41 -11.63 0.96 -23.21
N PHE A 42 -10.87 1.77 -22.48
CA PHE A 42 -9.79 1.28 -21.61
C PHE A 42 -10.34 0.54 -20.40
N LEU A 43 -11.39 1.06 -19.75
CA LEU A 43 -12.01 0.45 -18.58
C LEU A 43 -12.64 -0.92 -18.88
N ARG A 44 -13.17 -1.12 -20.10
CA ARG A 44 -13.71 -2.42 -20.55
C ARG A 44 -12.64 -3.50 -20.69
N ARG A 45 -11.38 -3.12 -20.88
CA ARG A 45 -10.24 -4.03 -20.99
C ARG A 45 -9.65 -4.43 -19.64
N MET A 46 -10.13 -3.83 -18.57
CA MET A 46 -9.81 -4.19 -17.19
C MET A 46 -10.98 -4.95 -16.55
N PRO A 47 -11.01 -6.29 -16.66
CA PRO A 47 -12.15 -7.09 -16.22
C PRO A 47 -12.32 -7.09 -14.69
N TYR A 48 -11.23 -6.88 -13.96
CA TYR A 48 -11.24 -6.88 -12.50
C TYR A 48 -11.02 -5.48 -11.96
N LYS A 49 -11.99 -5.00 -11.20
CA LYS A 49 -11.94 -3.73 -10.48
C LYS A 49 -12.23 -4.01 -9.02
N VAL A 50 -11.27 -3.71 -8.16
CA VAL A 50 -11.38 -3.93 -6.72
C VAL A 50 -11.37 -2.58 -6.02
N TYR A 51 -12.47 -2.27 -5.36
CA TYR A 51 -12.54 -1.09 -4.50
C TYR A 51 -12.01 -1.45 -3.11
N MET A 52 -11.06 -0.66 -2.64
CA MET A 52 -10.48 -0.79 -1.30
C MET A 52 -10.89 0.41 -0.44
N PRO A 53 -11.92 0.27 0.40
CA PRO A 53 -12.32 1.34 1.29
C PRO A 53 -11.26 1.59 2.38
N PRO A 54 -11.29 2.76 3.04
CA PRO A 54 -10.50 2.98 4.23
C PRO A 54 -10.77 1.89 5.29
N PRO A 55 -9.74 1.46 6.02
CA PRO A 55 -9.92 0.41 7.02
C PRO A 55 -10.82 0.87 8.19
N THR A 56 -11.60 -0.05 8.72
CA THR A 56 -12.27 0.13 10.01
C THR A 56 -11.25 0.18 11.15
N LEU A 57 -11.66 0.60 12.35
CA LEU A 57 -10.78 0.62 13.53
C LEU A 57 -10.17 -0.77 13.82
N SER A 58 -10.98 -1.81 13.74
CA SER A 58 -10.51 -3.19 13.98
C SER A 58 -9.53 -3.66 12.91
N GLN A 59 -9.78 -3.32 11.65
CA GLN A 59 -8.86 -3.61 10.55
C GLN A 59 -7.56 -2.82 10.69
N PHE A 60 -7.65 -1.55 11.05
CA PHE A 60 -6.46 -0.72 11.26
C PHE A 60 -5.61 -1.24 12.42
N LYS A 61 -6.23 -1.66 13.52
CA LYS A 61 -5.55 -2.32 14.65
C LYS A 61 -4.78 -3.56 14.19
N GLU A 62 -5.39 -4.40 13.35
CA GLU A 62 -4.73 -5.59 12.82
C GLU A 62 -3.58 -5.23 11.86
N ILE A 63 -3.74 -4.19 11.03
CA ILE A 63 -2.66 -3.68 10.16
C ILE A 63 -1.50 -3.17 11.01
N LEU A 64 -1.77 -2.39 12.06
CA LEU A 64 -0.75 -1.86 12.97
C LEU A 64 -0.02 -3.00 13.69
N ARG A 65 -0.76 -4.00 14.19
CA ARG A 65 -0.19 -5.20 14.83
C ARG A 65 0.80 -5.90 13.90
N ARG A 66 0.41 -6.16 12.65
CA ARG A 66 1.28 -6.79 11.65
C ARG A 66 2.50 -5.95 11.32
N ALA A 67 2.34 -4.64 11.21
CA ALA A 67 3.45 -3.74 10.96
C ALA A 67 4.47 -3.77 12.11
N CYS A 68 4.01 -3.80 13.37
CA CYS A 68 4.89 -3.97 14.53
C CYS A 68 5.65 -5.31 14.48
N GLU A 69 4.97 -6.40 14.15
CA GLU A 69 5.60 -7.73 14.04
C GLU A 69 6.64 -7.77 12.91
N GLU A 70 6.31 -7.24 11.72
CA GLU A 70 7.25 -7.15 10.58
C GLU A 70 8.51 -6.35 10.93
N CYS A 71 8.37 -5.27 11.70
CA CYS A 71 9.47 -4.39 12.10
C CYS A 71 10.09 -4.75 13.46
N GLN A 72 9.67 -5.84 14.09
CA GLN A 72 10.15 -6.29 15.42
C GLN A 72 10.00 -5.21 16.51
N VAL A 73 8.90 -4.45 16.44
CA VAL A 73 8.53 -3.46 17.46
C VAL A 73 7.76 -4.16 18.56
N GLU A 74 8.22 -4.00 19.80
CA GLU A 74 7.52 -4.53 20.96
C GLU A 74 6.24 -3.72 21.23
N TYR A 75 5.16 -4.41 21.55
CA TYR A 75 3.90 -3.78 21.94
C TYR A 75 3.17 -4.65 22.97
N SER A 76 2.45 -4.05 23.88
CA SER A 76 1.47 -4.77 24.71
C SER A 76 0.10 -4.77 24.02
N GLY A 77 -0.67 -5.85 24.19
CA GLY A 77 -2.04 -5.90 23.65
C GLY A 77 -2.94 -4.76 24.15
N GLU A 78 -2.68 -4.29 25.36
CA GLU A 78 -3.37 -3.16 25.97
C GLU A 78 -2.96 -1.78 25.39
N ALA A 79 -1.75 -1.67 24.82
CA ALA A 79 -1.26 -0.43 24.23
C ALA A 79 -1.82 -0.18 22.82
N LEU A 80 -2.25 -1.22 22.10
CA LEU A 80 -2.75 -1.08 20.72
C LEU A 80 -4.04 -0.26 20.63
N ASP A 81 -4.98 -0.44 21.54
CA ASP A 81 -6.25 0.28 21.50
C ASP A 81 -6.07 1.79 21.75
N PRO A 82 -5.35 2.24 22.80
CA PRO A 82 -5.02 3.65 22.97
C PRO A 82 -4.21 4.22 21.80
N ALA A 83 -3.23 3.48 21.25
CA ALA A 83 -2.46 3.93 20.11
C ALA A 83 -3.34 4.17 18.88
N VAL A 84 -4.23 3.23 18.55
CA VAL A 84 -5.18 3.37 17.43
C VAL A 84 -6.11 4.57 17.62
N GLN A 85 -6.58 4.84 18.84
CA GLN A 85 -7.40 6.01 19.13
C GLN A 85 -6.61 7.31 18.94
N SER A 86 -5.39 7.38 19.47
CA SER A 86 -4.52 8.56 19.30
C SER A 86 -4.23 8.84 17.82
N ILE A 87 -3.96 7.80 17.04
CA ILE A 87 -3.74 7.91 15.60
C ILE A 87 -5.00 8.40 14.88
N ARG A 88 -6.16 7.87 15.26
CA ARG A 88 -7.44 8.29 14.69
C ARG A 88 -7.71 9.77 14.96
N ASP A 89 -7.49 10.21 16.19
CA ASP A 89 -7.73 11.59 16.61
C ASP A 89 -6.75 12.54 15.89
N ALA A 90 -5.48 12.19 15.81
CA ALA A 90 -4.47 12.95 15.08
C ALA A 90 -4.73 13.01 13.55
N SER A 91 -5.35 11.99 12.98
CA SER A 91 -5.69 11.92 11.56
C SER A 91 -7.07 12.46 11.20
N ASN A 92 -7.74 13.15 12.12
CA ASN A 92 -9.13 13.64 11.95
C ASN A 92 -10.10 12.52 11.53
N GLY A 93 -9.93 11.34 12.05
CA GLY A 93 -10.74 10.16 11.75
C GLY A 93 -10.43 9.45 10.43
N GLN A 94 -9.46 9.94 9.64
CA GLN A 94 -9.07 9.38 8.35
C GLN A 94 -7.97 8.33 8.51
N LEU A 95 -8.36 7.11 8.84
CA LEU A 95 -7.42 6.00 8.89
C LEU A 95 -7.07 5.51 7.47
N ARG A 96 -5.78 5.37 7.20
CA ARG A 96 -5.25 4.79 5.96
C ARG A 96 -4.32 3.64 6.31
N GLY A 97 -4.33 2.57 5.52
CA GLY A 97 -3.46 1.42 5.79
C GLY A 97 -1.96 1.76 5.79
N SER A 98 -1.51 2.71 4.95
CA SER A 98 -0.13 3.18 4.93
C SER A 98 0.30 3.85 6.23
N LEU A 99 -0.62 4.57 6.90
CA LEU A 99 -0.32 5.31 8.11
C LEU A 99 0.22 4.41 9.24
N ALA A 100 -0.24 3.16 9.31
CA ALA A 100 0.28 2.21 10.29
C ALA A 100 1.77 1.91 10.09
N ARG A 101 2.21 1.73 8.83
CA ARG A 101 3.62 1.51 8.50
C ARG A 101 4.47 2.75 8.74
N ASP A 102 3.95 3.92 8.38
CA ASP A 102 4.64 5.20 8.58
C ASP A 102 4.93 5.41 10.06
N ILE A 103 3.95 5.17 10.94
CA ILE A 103 4.10 5.30 12.40
C ILE A 103 5.11 4.29 12.94
N VAL A 104 5.01 3.03 12.54
CA VAL A 104 5.95 2.00 13.00
C VAL A 104 7.39 2.34 12.55
N SER A 105 7.56 2.86 11.33
CA SER A 105 8.88 3.32 10.85
C SER A 105 9.43 4.46 11.72
N ILE A 106 8.61 5.44 12.08
CA ILE A 106 9.01 6.53 12.96
C ILE A 106 9.42 6.00 14.34
N VAL A 107 8.65 5.06 14.92
CA VAL A 107 8.99 4.44 16.21
C VAL A 107 10.35 3.73 16.14
N VAL A 108 10.60 2.99 15.06
CA VAL A 108 11.88 2.30 14.86
C VAL A 108 13.03 3.29 14.70
N ASP A 109 12.84 4.37 13.95
CA ASP A 109 13.90 5.35 13.70
C ASP A 109 14.21 6.16 14.97
N ASN A 110 13.20 6.54 15.74
CA ASN A 110 13.38 7.19 17.04
C ASN A 110 14.11 6.27 18.02
N ALA A 111 13.72 5.02 18.13
CA ALA A 111 14.37 4.04 19.01
C ALA A 111 15.84 3.82 18.64
N LYS A 112 16.18 3.77 17.34
CA LYS A 112 17.57 3.71 16.87
C LYS A 112 18.36 4.96 17.25
N HIS A 113 17.73 6.14 17.13
CA HIS A 113 18.37 7.40 17.50
C HIS A 113 18.69 7.45 18.99
N ASP A 114 17.77 7.00 19.82
CA ASP A 114 17.87 7.03 21.28
C ASP A 114 18.62 5.82 21.86
N GLY A 115 18.95 4.84 21.04
CA GLY A 115 19.74 3.67 21.42
C GLY A 115 19.02 2.64 22.28
N HIS A 116 17.68 2.53 22.12
CA HIS A 116 16.87 1.53 22.82
C HIS A 116 16.09 0.65 21.85
N ALA A 117 15.47 -0.42 22.36
CA ALA A 117 14.59 -1.28 21.56
C ALA A 117 13.32 -0.53 21.16
N PRO A 118 12.82 -0.69 19.90
CA PRO A 118 11.61 -0.03 19.46
C PRO A 118 10.39 -0.59 20.19
N THR A 119 9.64 0.27 20.85
CA THR A 119 8.44 -0.08 21.61
C THR A 119 7.30 0.87 21.27
N LEU A 120 6.15 0.32 20.91
CA LEU A 120 4.94 1.11 20.66
C LEU A 120 4.26 1.44 21.99
N THR A 121 4.24 2.71 22.32
CA THR A 121 3.51 3.26 23.48
C THR A 121 2.46 4.25 23.05
N PRO A 122 1.39 4.47 23.82
CA PRO A 122 0.35 5.44 23.46
C PRO A 122 0.83 6.90 23.37
N GLN A 123 2.04 7.16 23.83
CA GLN A 123 2.66 8.50 23.84
C GLN A 123 3.81 8.64 22.83
N ALA A 124 4.04 7.60 22.02
CA ALA A 124 5.10 7.59 21.02
C ALA A 124 4.68 8.30 19.72
#